data_714ba364fd85be6672b733dc613de23f
#
_entry.id   714ba364fd85be6672b733dc613de23f
#
_cell.length_a   1.000
_cell.length_b   1.000
_cell.length_c   1.000
_cell.angle_alpha   90.00
_cell.angle_beta   90.00
_cell.angle_gamma   90.00
#
_symmetry.space_group_name_H-M   'P 1'
#
loop_
_entity.id
_entity.type
_entity.pdbx_description
1 polymer ?
#
loop_
_entity_poly.entity_id
_entity_poly.type
_entity_poly.pdbx_seq_one_letter_code
_entity_poly.pdbx_strand_id
1 'polypeptide(L)'
;MNSSLSRRRFSAAAAAVLAVPSLARAQAPVTMKVASATINDVIHHWMKSFKSAVEARAGGRIKVELYPASQLGAIPRMVEGAALGTIECFVTASSFLTSLDARFEVLDVPGLLEGTAHAQRVFADPQVREQLFAMGGTKGLQGISLFMHSPQHVVSRKPIRTLADFSGQKIRVLSTPLQIEPLRKLGASPVPMPLSEVMPALQNGAIDGFIAASTVFSALKFYDAAKFQTALSRWPVIVVAACNKAWLAKLPADLRAMVAEEAQRTEAPTNEFGAKDIEAARTVWTQNGGQLLALSEQDSAAFSKVVGDTAGAILREKPAVQAEFERYARACQKHKA
;
A
#
# COMPACT_ATOMS: atom_id res chain seq x y z
N MET A 1 3.30 16.26 -93.45
CA MET A 1 3.60 17.29 -92.41
C MET A 1 3.81 16.58 -91.12
N ASN A 2 5.07 16.37 -90.72
CA ASN A 2 5.46 15.71 -89.50
C ASN A 2 5.46 16.68 -88.32
N SER A 3 4.81 16.40 -87.22
CA SER A 3 5.00 17.10 -85.96
C SER A 3 5.52 16.11 -84.90
N SER A 4 6.82 16.23 -84.62
CA SER A 4 7.52 15.50 -83.58
C SER A 4 7.11 16.02 -82.21
N LEU A 5 6.45 15.20 -81.40
CA LEU A 5 6.21 15.48 -79.98
C LEU A 5 7.46 15.23 -79.18
N SER A 6 7.97 16.31 -78.59
CA SER A 6 9.22 16.37 -77.82
C SER A 6 9.19 15.52 -76.54
N ARG A 7 10.18 14.60 -76.41
CA ARG A 7 10.46 13.75 -75.26
C ARG A 7 10.75 14.48 -73.92
N ARG A 8 10.74 15.83 -73.90
CA ARG A 8 11.14 16.66 -72.75
C ARG A 8 10.01 17.00 -71.76
N ARG A 9 8.74 16.63 -72.07
CA ARG A 9 7.60 16.94 -71.17
C ARG A 9 7.13 15.80 -70.27
N PHE A 10 7.76 14.61 -70.36
CA PHE A 10 7.38 13.42 -69.55
C PHE A 10 8.20 13.28 -68.30
N SER A 11 9.26 14.08 -68.08
CA SER A 11 10.12 13.97 -66.90
C SER A 11 9.78 14.89 -65.71
N ALA A 12 8.75 15.74 -65.84
CA ALA A 12 8.37 16.70 -64.81
C ALA A 12 7.17 16.28 -63.97
N ALA A 13 6.52 15.15 -64.31
CA ALA A 13 5.32 14.68 -63.56
C ALA A 13 5.59 13.52 -62.59
N ALA A 14 6.83 13.02 -62.47
CA ALA A 14 7.18 11.87 -61.63
C ALA A 14 7.77 12.21 -60.25
N ALA A 15 7.89 13.49 -59.87
CA ALA A 15 8.55 13.91 -58.62
C ALA A 15 7.56 14.40 -57.52
N ALA A 16 6.24 14.28 -57.74
CA ALA A 16 5.22 14.82 -56.81
C ALA A 16 4.44 13.76 -55.96
N VAL A 17 4.92 12.52 -55.93
CA VAL A 17 4.24 11.48 -55.17
C VAL A 17 5.23 10.76 -54.28
N LEU A 18 5.59 11.31 -53.11
CA LEU A 18 6.12 10.58 -51.94
C LEU A 18 6.23 11.50 -50.70
N ALA A 19 5.30 12.42 -50.53
CA ALA A 19 5.02 12.98 -49.20
C ALA A 19 3.75 12.29 -48.68
N VAL A 20 3.82 10.97 -48.49
CA VAL A 20 2.86 10.30 -47.60
C VAL A 20 3.18 10.82 -46.21
N PRO A 21 2.28 11.61 -45.56
CA PRO A 21 2.49 11.90 -44.17
C PRO A 21 2.53 10.53 -43.48
N SER A 22 3.67 10.21 -42.89
CA SER A 22 3.74 9.09 -41.96
C SER A 22 2.70 9.39 -40.88
N LEU A 23 1.49 8.83 -41.04
CA LEU A 23 0.53 8.72 -39.98
C LEU A 23 1.29 8.01 -38.86
N ALA A 24 1.82 8.80 -37.93
CA ALA A 24 2.38 8.28 -36.71
C ALA A 24 1.26 7.42 -36.12
N ARG A 25 1.38 6.10 -36.31
CA ARG A 25 0.44 5.15 -35.77
C ARG A 25 0.48 5.39 -34.27
N ALA A 26 -0.55 6.07 -33.76
CA ALA A 26 -0.67 6.28 -32.33
C ALA A 26 -0.59 4.90 -31.69
N GLN A 27 0.54 4.64 -31.02
CA GLN A 27 0.75 3.37 -30.34
C GLN A 27 -0.38 3.24 -29.31
N ALA A 28 -1.08 2.10 -29.30
CA ALA A 28 -2.14 1.89 -28.35
C ALA A 28 -1.62 2.16 -26.92
N PRO A 29 -2.41 2.82 -26.07
CA PRO A 29 -1.97 3.14 -24.72
C PRO A 29 -1.58 1.87 -23.95
N VAL A 30 -0.51 1.96 -23.20
CA VAL A 30 -0.12 0.88 -22.28
C VAL A 30 -1.09 0.90 -21.10
N THR A 31 -1.74 -0.22 -20.82
CA THR A 31 -2.64 -0.34 -19.66
C THR A 31 -1.82 -0.59 -18.39
N MET A 32 -2.16 0.14 -17.31
CA MET A 32 -1.64 -0.05 -15.96
C MET A 32 -2.79 -0.36 -15.01
N LYS A 33 -2.95 -1.63 -14.65
CA LYS A 33 -3.89 -2.02 -13.59
C LYS A 33 -3.28 -1.71 -12.23
N VAL A 34 -4.01 -0.92 -11.42
CA VAL A 34 -3.65 -0.57 -10.06
C VAL A 34 -4.68 -1.17 -9.12
N ALA A 35 -4.26 -2.11 -8.29
CA ALA A 35 -5.15 -2.89 -7.41
C ALA A 35 -4.94 -2.58 -5.94
N SER A 36 -5.99 -2.72 -5.14
CA SER A 36 -5.93 -2.69 -3.66
C SER A 36 -7.01 -3.57 -3.03
N ALA A 37 -6.81 -3.92 -1.76
CA ALA A 37 -7.80 -4.66 -0.99
C ALA A 37 -8.87 -3.78 -0.36
N THR A 38 -8.62 -2.48 -0.24
CA THR A 38 -9.50 -1.50 0.41
C THR A 38 -10.13 -0.54 -0.60
N ILE A 39 -11.12 0.21 -0.14
CA ILE A 39 -11.84 1.24 -0.90
C ILE A 39 -12.26 2.36 0.06
N ASN A 40 -12.43 3.58 -0.46
CA ASN A 40 -12.90 4.75 0.30
C ASN A 40 -12.02 5.11 1.52
N ASP A 41 -10.72 4.88 1.38
CA ASP A 41 -9.69 5.18 2.36
C ASP A 41 -8.49 5.88 1.70
N VAL A 42 -7.42 6.07 2.45
CA VAL A 42 -6.20 6.75 1.98
C VAL A 42 -5.54 6.02 0.81
N ILE A 43 -5.59 4.69 0.74
CA ILE A 43 -5.07 3.91 -0.40
C ILE A 43 -5.86 4.23 -1.66
N HIS A 44 -7.20 4.18 -1.57
CA HIS A 44 -8.06 4.49 -2.71
C HIS A 44 -7.93 5.96 -3.14
N HIS A 45 -7.69 6.89 -2.19
CA HIS A 45 -7.40 8.28 -2.50
C HIS A 45 -6.10 8.41 -3.31
N TRP A 46 -5.02 7.76 -2.85
CA TRP A 46 -3.74 7.72 -3.58
C TRP A 46 -3.93 7.17 -4.99
N MET A 47 -4.63 6.04 -5.15
CA MET A 47 -4.89 5.42 -6.46
C MET A 47 -5.58 6.39 -7.43
N LYS A 48 -6.60 7.12 -6.97
CA LYS A 48 -7.33 8.10 -7.80
C LYS A 48 -6.44 9.29 -8.19
N SER A 49 -5.70 9.83 -7.24
CA SER A 49 -4.78 10.95 -7.47
C SER A 49 -3.65 10.57 -8.42
N PHE A 50 -3.05 9.40 -8.21
CA PHE A 50 -2.02 8.84 -9.07
C PHE A 50 -2.52 8.60 -10.50
N LYS A 51 -3.70 7.97 -10.66
CA LYS A 51 -4.34 7.81 -11.98
C LYS A 51 -4.48 9.15 -12.69
N SER A 52 -5.07 10.12 -12.03
CA SER A 52 -5.30 11.45 -12.61
C SER A 52 -4.00 12.12 -13.05
N ALA A 53 -2.97 12.05 -12.20
CA ALA A 53 -1.67 12.67 -12.47
C ALA A 53 -0.92 11.97 -13.63
N VAL A 54 -0.89 10.64 -13.63
CA VAL A 54 -0.24 9.85 -14.69
C VAL A 54 -0.95 10.06 -16.04
N GLU A 55 -2.26 9.94 -16.10
CA GLU A 55 -3.01 10.09 -17.36
C GLU A 55 -2.90 11.50 -17.94
N ALA A 56 -2.89 12.54 -17.09
CA ALA A 56 -2.71 13.92 -17.52
C ALA A 56 -1.33 14.16 -18.16
N ARG A 57 -0.26 13.57 -17.62
CA ARG A 57 1.11 13.73 -18.14
C ARG A 57 1.46 12.76 -19.26
N ALA A 58 0.83 11.59 -19.29
CA ALA A 58 1.13 10.56 -20.28
C ALA A 58 0.70 10.93 -21.71
N GLY A 59 -0.18 11.94 -21.88
CA GLY A 59 -0.67 12.34 -23.19
C GLY A 59 -1.34 11.20 -23.96
N GLY A 60 -2.12 10.37 -23.26
CA GLY A 60 -2.80 9.20 -23.84
C GLY A 60 -1.93 7.96 -24.03
N ARG A 61 -0.64 7.98 -23.67
CA ARG A 61 0.26 6.82 -23.82
C ARG A 61 0.14 5.78 -22.71
N ILE A 62 -0.41 6.15 -21.52
CA ILE A 62 -0.73 5.23 -20.43
C ILE A 62 -2.20 5.41 -20.07
N LYS A 63 -2.92 4.29 -19.90
CA LYS A 63 -4.26 4.22 -19.32
C LYS A 63 -4.18 3.51 -17.98
N VAL A 64 -4.61 4.18 -16.90
CA VAL A 64 -4.63 3.59 -15.55
C VAL A 64 -6.02 3.06 -15.24
N GLU A 65 -6.11 1.79 -14.90
CA GLU A 65 -7.37 1.12 -14.50
C GLU A 65 -7.29 0.77 -13.01
N LEU A 66 -8.29 1.21 -12.24
CA LEU A 66 -8.32 1.02 -10.79
C LEU A 66 -9.18 -0.19 -10.41
N TYR A 67 -8.65 -1.05 -9.55
CA TYR A 67 -9.29 -2.25 -9.04
C TYR A 67 -9.23 -2.28 -7.49
N PRO A 68 -10.05 -1.45 -6.80
CA PRO A 68 -10.13 -1.44 -5.33
C PRO A 68 -10.94 -2.63 -4.80
N ALA A 69 -11.04 -2.73 -3.46
CA ALA A 69 -11.92 -3.67 -2.77
C ALA A 69 -11.72 -5.14 -3.19
N SER A 70 -10.47 -5.56 -3.40
CA SER A 70 -10.12 -6.95 -3.77
C SER A 70 -10.75 -7.45 -5.08
N GLN A 71 -11.06 -6.56 -6.04
CA GLN A 71 -11.70 -6.93 -7.31
C GLN A 71 -10.85 -7.89 -8.15
N LEU A 72 -9.53 -7.91 -7.98
CA LEU A 72 -8.63 -8.84 -8.66
C LEU A 72 -8.27 -10.08 -7.80
N GLY A 73 -9.00 -10.31 -6.71
CA GLY A 73 -8.84 -11.45 -5.82
C GLY A 73 -8.35 -11.08 -4.41
N ALA A 74 -8.21 -12.08 -3.56
CA ALA A 74 -7.68 -11.90 -2.21
C ALA A 74 -6.21 -11.40 -2.26
N ILE A 75 -5.76 -10.77 -1.15
CA ILE A 75 -4.44 -10.14 -1.05
C ILE A 75 -3.30 -11.06 -1.51
N PRO A 76 -3.19 -12.35 -1.09
CA PRO A 76 -2.09 -13.21 -1.54
C PRO A 76 -2.05 -13.37 -3.08
N ARG A 77 -3.23 -13.47 -3.72
CA ARG A 77 -3.33 -13.56 -5.17
C ARG A 77 -2.90 -12.26 -5.87
N MET A 78 -3.24 -11.10 -5.29
CA MET A 78 -2.81 -9.80 -5.84
C MET A 78 -1.31 -9.57 -5.66
N VAL A 79 -0.72 -10.02 -4.55
CA VAL A 79 0.74 -10.02 -4.29
C VAL A 79 1.46 -10.86 -5.36
N GLU A 80 0.98 -12.09 -5.59
CA GLU A 80 1.51 -12.96 -6.63
C GLU A 80 1.33 -12.35 -8.03
N GLY A 81 0.14 -11.81 -8.31
CA GLY A 81 -0.16 -11.15 -9.58
C GLY A 81 0.76 -9.97 -9.89
N ALA A 82 1.09 -9.16 -8.88
CA ALA A 82 2.05 -8.07 -9.02
C ALA A 82 3.49 -8.59 -9.27
N ALA A 83 3.90 -9.63 -8.55
CA ALA A 83 5.22 -10.24 -8.75
C ALA A 83 5.37 -10.86 -10.16
N LEU A 84 4.32 -11.53 -10.66
CA LEU A 84 4.31 -12.19 -11.97
C LEU A 84 3.95 -11.25 -13.14
N GLY A 85 3.43 -10.05 -12.87
CA GLY A 85 3.10 -9.04 -13.88
C GLY A 85 1.71 -9.19 -14.52
N THR A 86 0.79 -9.92 -13.92
CA THR A 86 -0.64 -9.92 -14.30
C THR A 86 -1.39 -8.72 -13.71
N ILE A 87 -0.81 -8.08 -12.71
CA ILE A 87 -1.18 -6.79 -12.11
C ILE A 87 0.05 -5.89 -12.19
N GLU A 88 -0.09 -4.72 -12.79
CA GLU A 88 1.04 -3.81 -13.00
C GLU A 88 1.45 -3.09 -11.72
N CYS A 89 0.49 -2.79 -10.82
CA CYS A 89 0.77 -2.17 -9.52
C CYS A 89 -0.21 -2.67 -8.46
N PHE A 90 0.32 -3.06 -7.30
CA PHE A 90 -0.48 -3.39 -6.13
C PHE A 90 -0.13 -2.44 -4.97
N VAL A 91 -1.16 -1.79 -4.42
CA VAL A 91 -1.03 -0.83 -3.31
C VAL A 91 -1.57 -1.49 -2.05
N THR A 92 -0.68 -1.73 -1.08
CA THR A 92 -1.02 -2.55 0.08
C THR A 92 -0.18 -2.20 1.31
N ALA A 93 -0.62 -2.67 2.48
CA ALA A 93 0.22 -2.64 3.68
C ALA A 93 1.48 -3.49 3.47
N SER A 94 2.63 -2.97 3.94
CA SER A 94 3.95 -3.63 3.84
C SER A 94 3.95 -5.06 4.35
N SER A 95 3.20 -5.33 5.41
CA SER A 95 3.06 -6.65 6.03
C SER A 95 2.64 -7.77 5.07
N PHE A 96 1.87 -7.43 4.03
CA PHE A 96 1.45 -8.42 3.04
C PHE A 96 2.53 -8.76 2.00
N LEU A 97 3.61 -7.99 1.94
CA LEU A 97 4.75 -8.23 1.06
C LEU A 97 5.86 -9.07 1.71
N THR A 98 5.74 -9.35 3.01
CA THR A 98 6.75 -10.10 3.79
C THR A 98 6.95 -11.53 3.30
N SER A 99 5.93 -12.14 2.68
CA SER A 99 6.03 -13.46 2.04
C SER A 99 6.94 -13.49 0.81
N LEU A 100 7.11 -12.34 0.13
CA LEU A 100 8.03 -12.19 -0.99
C LEU A 100 9.44 -11.78 -0.55
N ASP A 101 9.50 -10.87 0.43
CA ASP A 101 10.76 -10.38 0.99
C ASP A 101 10.56 -10.04 2.48
N ALA A 102 11.15 -10.84 3.36
CA ALA A 102 11.02 -10.67 4.79
C ALA A 102 11.50 -9.29 5.30
N ARG A 103 12.33 -8.57 4.54
CA ARG A 103 12.78 -7.22 4.91
C ARG A 103 11.64 -6.22 5.05
N PHE A 104 10.49 -6.43 4.41
CA PHE A 104 9.31 -5.59 4.63
C PHE A 104 8.81 -5.63 6.09
N GLU A 105 9.21 -6.60 6.90
CA GLU A 105 8.88 -6.65 8.33
C GLU A 105 9.35 -5.40 9.09
N VAL A 106 10.43 -4.74 8.66
CA VAL A 106 10.95 -3.55 9.35
C VAL A 106 9.96 -2.38 9.38
N LEU A 107 9.06 -2.30 8.38
CA LEU A 107 8.02 -1.28 8.31
C LEU A 107 6.85 -1.54 9.27
N ASP A 108 6.76 -2.74 9.80
CA ASP A 108 5.73 -3.16 10.77
C ASP A 108 6.21 -3.03 12.23
N VAL A 109 7.48 -2.68 12.46
CA VAL A 109 8.03 -2.55 13.81
C VAL A 109 7.38 -1.36 14.51
N PRO A 110 6.73 -1.58 15.66
CA PRO A 110 6.07 -0.51 16.39
C PRO A 110 7.07 0.45 17.05
N GLY A 111 6.62 1.67 17.29
CA GLY A 111 7.39 2.69 18.04
C GLY A 111 8.48 3.42 17.26
N LEU A 112 8.80 3.02 16.02
CA LEU A 112 9.80 3.69 15.20
C LEU A 112 9.28 5.03 14.65
N LEU A 113 8.02 5.08 14.26
CA LEU A 113 7.38 6.29 13.73
C LEU A 113 6.44 6.90 14.76
N GLU A 114 6.55 8.22 14.95
CA GLU A 114 5.76 8.96 15.94
C GLU A 114 4.41 9.46 15.37
N GLY A 115 4.22 9.34 14.06
CA GLY A 115 3.01 9.75 13.38
C GLY A 115 3.26 10.13 11.92
N THR A 116 2.23 10.64 11.25
CA THR A 116 2.27 10.92 9.80
C THR A 116 3.37 11.91 9.42
N ALA A 117 3.53 13.01 10.17
CA ALA A 117 4.55 14.02 9.87
C ALA A 117 5.98 13.45 10.00
N HIS A 118 6.24 12.61 11.02
CA HIS A 118 7.51 11.93 11.16
C HIS A 118 7.73 10.92 10.01
N ALA A 119 6.73 10.12 9.69
CA ALA A 119 6.79 9.18 8.56
C ALA A 119 7.12 9.91 7.23
N GLN A 120 6.49 11.06 6.98
CA GLN A 120 6.78 11.88 5.79
C GLN A 120 8.26 12.29 5.71
N ARG A 121 8.85 12.78 6.82
CA ARG A 121 10.27 13.15 6.84
C ARG A 121 11.18 11.95 6.59
N VAL A 122 10.90 10.81 7.22
CA VAL A 122 11.67 9.57 7.03
C VAL A 122 11.57 9.08 5.58
N PHE A 123 10.37 9.05 5.02
CA PHE A 123 10.15 8.57 3.65
C PHE A 123 10.59 9.56 2.57
N ALA A 124 10.82 10.84 2.91
CA ALA A 124 11.42 11.81 2.01
C ALA A 124 12.94 11.65 1.89
N ASP A 125 13.61 10.95 2.81
CA ASP A 125 15.05 10.70 2.75
C ASP A 125 15.39 9.80 1.53
N PRO A 126 16.21 10.27 0.57
CA PRO A 126 16.51 9.51 -0.65
C PRO A 126 17.14 8.13 -0.37
N GLN A 127 17.97 8.01 0.68
CA GLN A 127 18.60 6.74 1.02
C GLN A 127 17.58 5.73 1.55
N VAL A 128 16.63 6.19 2.36
CA VAL A 128 15.51 5.38 2.84
C VAL A 128 14.65 4.90 1.67
N ARG A 129 14.31 5.80 0.75
CA ARG A 129 13.52 5.46 -0.43
C ARG A 129 14.19 4.43 -1.30
N GLU A 130 15.47 4.64 -1.63
CA GLU A 130 16.24 3.70 -2.45
C GLU A 130 16.23 2.29 -1.83
N GLN A 131 16.49 2.19 -0.53
CA GLN A 131 16.50 0.92 0.19
C GLN A 131 15.14 0.24 0.20
N LEU A 132 14.09 0.97 0.62
CA LEU A 132 12.75 0.40 0.75
C LEU A 132 12.13 0.07 -0.61
N PHE A 133 12.38 0.86 -1.64
CA PHE A 133 11.90 0.60 -2.99
C PHE A 133 12.61 -0.58 -3.69
N ALA A 134 13.81 -0.94 -3.24
CA ALA A 134 14.53 -2.11 -3.74
C ALA A 134 14.02 -3.44 -3.13
N MET A 135 13.24 -3.38 -2.04
CA MET A 135 12.67 -4.59 -1.44
C MET A 135 11.72 -5.28 -2.41
N GLY A 136 11.75 -6.60 -2.42
CA GLY A 136 10.99 -7.42 -3.37
C GLY A 136 11.56 -7.43 -4.79
N GLY A 137 12.67 -6.71 -5.06
CA GLY A 137 13.26 -6.60 -6.40
C GLY A 137 13.70 -7.93 -7.02
N THR A 138 14.16 -8.88 -6.23
CA THR A 138 14.49 -10.26 -6.66
C THR A 138 13.25 -11.12 -6.93
N LYS A 139 12.08 -10.66 -6.49
CA LYS A 139 10.78 -11.30 -6.68
C LYS A 139 9.89 -10.56 -7.68
N GLY A 140 10.48 -9.68 -8.48
CA GLY A 140 9.77 -8.99 -9.56
C GLY A 140 9.03 -7.72 -9.16
N LEU A 141 9.22 -7.19 -7.95
CA LEU A 141 8.62 -5.95 -7.49
C LEU A 141 9.58 -4.77 -7.51
N GLN A 142 9.03 -3.58 -7.70
CA GLN A 142 9.70 -2.29 -7.55
C GLN A 142 8.78 -1.35 -6.80
N GLY A 143 9.20 -0.89 -5.62
CA GLY A 143 8.49 0.17 -4.90
C GLY A 143 8.51 1.48 -5.67
N ILE A 144 7.38 2.20 -5.66
CA ILE A 144 7.25 3.52 -6.31
C ILE A 144 6.68 4.59 -5.38
N SER A 145 5.98 4.20 -4.30
CA SER A 145 5.42 5.12 -3.31
C SER A 145 5.38 4.49 -1.93
N LEU A 146 5.54 5.34 -0.89
CA LEU A 146 5.48 5.01 0.52
C LEU A 146 4.68 6.08 1.25
N PHE A 147 3.68 5.68 2.03
CA PHE A 147 2.92 6.57 2.90
C PHE A 147 2.33 5.84 4.10
N MET A 148 1.95 6.59 5.12
CA MET A 148 1.25 6.05 6.27
C MET A 148 -0.24 5.94 5.98
N HIS A 149 -0.85 4.78 6.29
CA HIS A 149 -2.30 4.61 6.21
C HIS A 149 -2.98 5.30 7.40
N SER A 150 -2.93 4.66 8.55
CA SER A 150 -3.43 5.15 9.84
C SER A 150 -2.84 4.27 10.96
N PRO A 151 -3.01 4.65 12.24
CA PRO A 151 -2.66 3.76 13.35
C PRO A 151 -3.45 2.44 13.29
N GLN A 152 -2.83 1.37 13.78
CA GLN A 152 -3.54 0.11 13.98
C GLN A 152 -4.43 0.20 15.23
N HIS A 153 -5.65 -0.27 15.10
CA HIS A 153 -6.57 -0.49 16.19
C HIS A 153 -7.05 -1.94 16.15
N VAL A 154 -7.61 -2.41 17.26
CA VAL A 154 -8.37 -3.65 17.28
C VAL A 154 -9.86 -3.30 17.29
N VAL A 155 -10.63 -3.95 16.42
CA VAL A 155 -12.10 -3.98 16.50
C VAL A 155 -12.53 -5.33 17.02
N SER A 156 -13.49 -5.35 17.94
CA SER A 156 -13.95 -6.57 18.61
C SER A 156 -15.45 -6.55 18.91
N ARG A 157 -16.01 -7.74 19.05
CA ARG A 157 -17.43 -7.95 19.44
C ARG A 157 -17.65 -7.71 20.93
N LYS A 158 -16.61 -7.89 21.75
CA LYS A 158 -16.59 -7.56 23.19
C LYS A 158 -15.59 -6.44 23.43
N PRO A 159 -15.81 -5.55 24.40
CA PRO A 159 -14.88 -4.46 24.66
C PRO A 159 -13.50 -4.99 25.11
N ILE A 160 -12.45 -4.42 24.55
CA ILE A 160 -11.06 -4.62 25.00
C ILE A 160 -10.61 -3.30 25.64
N ARG A 161 -10.57 -3.24 26.96
CA ARG A 161 -10.22 -2.07 27.77
C ARG A 161 -8.90 -2.22 28.50
N THR A 162 -8.47 -3.48 28.69
CA THR A 162 -7.24 -3.87 29.37
C THR A 162 -6.51 -4.92 28.55
N LEU A 163 -5.23 -5.17 28.86
CA LEU A 163 -4.49 -6.27 28.21
C LEU A 163 -5.06 -7.66 28.55
N ALA A 164 -5.67 -7.81 29.72
CA ALA A 164 -6.31 -9.08 30.11
C ALA A 164 -7.49 -9.44 29.21
N ASP A 165 -8.17 -8.45 28.62
CA ASP A 165 -9.33 -8.67 27.74
C ASP A 165 -8.95 -9.34 26.41
N PHE A 166 -7.67 -9.38 26.04
CA PHE A 166 -7.19 -10.16 24.88
C PHE A 166 -7.23 -11.68 25.12
N SER A 167 -7.18 -12.11 26.39
CA SER A 167 -7.10 -13.52 26.74
C SER A 167 -8.31 -14.30 26.21
N GLY A 168 -8.04 -15.41 25.49
CA GLY A 168 -9.04 -16.28 24.89
C GLY A 168 -9.74 -15.72 23.66
N GLN A 169 -9.49 -14.45 23.27
CA GLN A 169 -10.08 -13.85 22.06
C GLN A 169 -9.42 -14.39 20.78
N LYS A 170 -10.21 -14.77 19.80
CA LYS A 170 -9.74 -15.09 18.44
C LYS A 170 -9.63 -13.80 17.65
N ILE A 171 -8.41 -13.28 17.53
CA ILE A 171 -8.14 -11.98 16.88
C ILE A 171 -7.52 -12.21 15.52
N ARG A 172 -8.20 -11.77 14.47
CA ARG A 172 -7.61 -11.79 13.13
C ARG A 172 -6.44 -10.81 13.06
N VAL A 173 -5.37 -11.26 12.45
CA VAL A 173 -4.13 -10.50 12.22
C VAL A 173 -3.69 -10.58 10.75
N LEU A 174 -2.73 -9.74 10.38
CA LEU A 174 -1.96 -9.90 9.16
C LEU A 174 -1.02 -11.12 9.32
N SER A 175 -0.60 -11.71 8.20
CA SER A 175 0.26 -12.91 8.21
C SER A 175 1.73 -12.57 8.50
N THR A 176 1.99 -11.82 9.57
CA THR A 176 3.34 -11.45 10.01
C THR A 176 3.58 -11.89 11.45
N PRO A 177 4.76 -12.49 11.76
CA PRO A 177 5.12 -12.84 13.12
C PRO A 177 5.05 -11.65 14.09
N LEU A 178 5.30 -10.43 13.61
CA LEU A 178 5.23 -9.20 14.39
C LEU A 178 3.82 -8.88 14.91
N GLN A 179 2.75 -9.42 14.30
CA GLN A 179 1.40 -9.31 14.84
C GLN A 179 0.94 -10.57 15.57
N ILE A 180 1.39 -11.74 15.12
CA ILE A 180 0.99 -13.04 15.68
C ILE A 180 1.56 -13.21 17.11
N GLU A 181 2.86 -13.07 17.27
CA GLU A 181 3.53 -13.43 18.53
C GLU A 181 3.20 -12.51 19.70
N PRO A 182 3.07 -11.16 19.54
CA PRO A 182 2.63 -10.31 20.65
C PRO A 182 1.25 -10.67 21.16
N LEU A 183 0.29 -10.93 20.26
CA LEU A 183 -1.07 -11.28 20.67
C LEU A 183 -1.12 -12.65 21.37
N ARG A 184 -0.30 -13.62 20.92
CA ARG A 184 -0.16 -14.91 21.59
C ARG A 184 0.38 -14.74 23.02
N LYS A 185 1.34 -13.84 23.23
CA LYS A 185 1.86 -13.50 24.56
C LYS A 185 0.81 -12.83 25.46
N LEU A 186 -0.16 -12.14 24.88
CA LEU A 186 -1.32 -11.57 25.60
C LEU A 186 -2.44 -12.58 25.82
N GLY A 187 -2.25 -13.86 25.50
CA GLY A 187 -3.23 -14.93 25.69
C GLY A 187 -4.34 -14.97 24.62
N ALA A 188 -4.26 -14.17 23.58
CA ALA A 188 -5.16 -14.26 22.44
C ALA A 188 -4.82 -15.42 21.53
N SER A 189 -5.78 -15.81 20.69
CA SER A 189 -5.59 -16.77 19.59
C SER A 189 -5.53 -15.98 18.25
N PRO A 190 -4.34 -15.60 17.77
CA PRO A 190 -4.21 -14.89 16.51
C PRO A 190 -4.58 -15.79 15.31
N VAL A 191 -5.41 -15.26 14.40
CA VAL A 191 -5.92 -15.97 13.22
C VAL A 191 -5.50 -15.20 11.96
N PRO A 192 -4.42 -15.56 11.28
CA PRO A 192 -4.04 -14.94 10.01
C PRO A 192 -5.10 -15.22 8.93
N MET A 193 -5.62 -14.16 8.29
CA MET A 193 -6.52 -14.29 7.15
C MET A 193 -6.55 -13.02 6.28
N PRO A 194 -6.90 -13.12 4.98
CA PRO A 194 -7.10 -11.96 4.11
C PRO A 194 -8.24 -11.06 4.59
N LEU A 195 -8.18 -9.77 4.28
CA LEU A 195 -9.20 -8.80 4.71
C LEU A 195 -10.60 -9.14 4.17
N SER A 196 -10.68 -9.69 2.96
CA SER A 196 -11.95 -10.09 2.33
C SER A 196 -12.74 -11.18 3.09
N GLU A 197 -12.07 -11.93 3.98
CA GLU A 197 -12.68 -13.00 4.77
C GLU A 197 -13.13 -12.52 6.17
N VAL A 198 -12.70 -11.31 6.59
CA VAL A 198 -12.91 -10.83 7.97
C VAL A 198 -14.38 -10.58 8.29
N MET A 199 -15.14 -9.95 7.38
CA MET A 199 -16.56 -9.66 7.64
C MET A 199 -17.38 -10.94 7.85
N PRO A 200 -17.32 -11.95 6.94
CA PRO A 200 -18.00 -13.22 7.18
C PRO A 200 -17.52 -13.93 8.47
N ALA A 201 -16.20 -13.89 8.76
CA ALA A 201 -15.64 -14.53 9.95
C ALA A 201 -16.11 -13.88 11.26
N LEU A 202 -16.29 -12.56 11.29
CA LEU A 202 -16.92 -11.85 12.42
C LEU A 202 -18.40 -12.23 12.58
N GLN A 203 -19.14 -12.25 11.47
CA GLN A 203 -20.59 -12.52 11.48
C GLN A 203 -20.91 -13.93 11.95
N ASN A 204 -20.14 -14.92 11.54
CA ASN A 204 -20.35 -16.32 11.92
C ASN A 204 -19.63 -16.71 13.24
N GLY A 205 -18.88 -15.78 13.87
CA GLY A 205 -18.17 -16.03 15.13
C GLY A 205 -16.89 -16.86 15.01
N ALA A 206 -16.34 -17.03 13.80
CA ALA A 206 -15.04 -17.68 13.62
C ALA A 206 -13.90 -16.86 14.24
N ILE A 207 -14.07 -15.53 14.30
CA ILE A 207 -13.19 -14.61 15.04
C ILE A 207 -14.03 -13.71 15.96
N ASP A 208 -13.42 -13.23 17.03
CA ASP A 208 -14.02 -12.31 18.00
C ASP A 208 -13.69 -10.83 17.69
N GLY A 209 -12.61 -10.61 16.95
CA GLY A 209 -12.15 -9.29 16.57
C GLY A 209 -11.03 -9.35 15.55
N PHE A 210 -10.51 -8.18 15.15
CA PHE A 210 -9.39 -8.11 14.21
C PHE A 210 -8.59 -6.82 14.36
N ILE A 211 -7.32 -6.87 13.99
CA ILE A 211 -6.44 -5.72 13.90
C ILE A 211 -6.35 -5.25 12.45
N ALA A 212 -6.48 -3.95 12.23
CA ALA A 212 -6.26 -3.28 10.97
C ALA A 212 -5.98 -1.78 11.18
N ALA A 213 -5.71 -1.06 10.10
CA ALA A 213 -5.68 0.39 10.05
C ALA A 213 -7.05 0.97 10.49
N SER A 214 -7.04 1.98 11.33
CA SER A 214 -8.25 2.47 12.01
C SER A 214 -9.35 2.97 11.06
N THR A 215 -9.00 3.46 9.89
CA THR A 215 -9.96 3.96 8.88
C THR A 215 -10.66 2.84 8.12
N VAL A 216 -10.03 1.66 7.99
CA VAL A 216 -10.60 0.49 7.30
C VAL A 216 -11.92 0.04 7.92
N PHE A 217 -12.06 0.18 9.24
CA PHE A 217 -13.26 -0.26 9.95
C PHE A 217 -14.52 0.48 9.49
N SER A 218 -14.42 1.79 9.31
CA SER A 218 -15.53 2.62 8.83
C SER A 218 -15.70 2.50 7.32
N ALA A 219 -14.60 2.50 6.56
CA ALA A 219 -14.63 2.40 5.10
C ALA A 219 -15.33 1.12 4.60
N LEU A 220 -15.17 0.01 5.31
CA LEU A 220 -15.77 -1.30 5.00
C LEU A 220 -16.95 -1.65 5.92
N LYS A 221 -17.48 -0.69 6.69
CA LYS A 221 -18.67 -0.81 7.54
C LYS A 221 -18.60 -1.95 8.57
N PHE A 222 -17.42 -2.22 9.14
CA PHE A 222 -17.27 -3.27 10.14
C PHE A 222 -18.05 -3.02 11.44
N TYR A 223 -18.55 -1.79 11.64
CA TYR A 223 -19.49 -1.47 12.71
C TYR A 223 -20.79 -2.28 12.63
N ASP A 224 -21.11 -2.90 11.50
CA ASP A 224 -22.28 -3.78 11.39
C ASP A 224 -22.08 -5.14 12.09
N ALA A 225 -20.82 -5.58 12.27
CA ALA A 225 -20.49 -6.88 12.86
C ALA A 225 -19.81 -6.78 14.24
N ALA A 226 -19.13 -5.68 14.55
CA ALA A 226 -18.45 -5.45 15.83
C ALA A 226 -18.47 -3.96 16.17
N LYS A 227 -18.62 -3.63 17.46
CA LYS A 227 -18.91 -2.25 17.90
C LYS A 227 -17.78 -1.58 18.67
N PHE A 228 -16.79 -2.34 19.15
CA PHE A 228 -15.75 -1.79 20.01
C PHE A 228 -14.45 -1.63 19.23
N GLN A 229 -13.97 -0.40 19.13
CA GLN A 229 -12.70 -0.08 18.50
C GLN A 229 -11.73 0.45 19.54
N THR A 230 -10.68 -0.31 19.84
CA THR A 230 -9.65 0.05 20.82
C THR A 230 -8.37 0.48 20.11
N ALA A 231 -7.86 1.66 20.46
CA ALA A 231 -6.60 2.18 19.94
C ALA A 231 -5.42 1.35 20.47
N LEU A 232 -4.48 0.99 19.59
CA LEU A 232 -3.21 0.36 19.93
C LEU A 232 -2.08 1.38 19.80
N SER A 233 -1.14 1.38 20.75
CA SER A 233 -0.10 2.42 20.83
C SER A 233 0.91 2.31 19.69
N ARG A 234 1.23 3.46 19.05
CA ARG A 234 2.37 3.69 18.14
C ARG A 234 2.67 2.56 17.16
N TRP A 235 1.65 2.00 16.57
CA TRP A 235 1.76 0.95 15.58
C TRP A 235 1.09 1.37 14.28
N PRO A 236 1.76 2.12 13.41
CA PRO A 236 1.18 2.57 12.14
C PRO A 236 1.14 1.43 11.12
N VAL A 237 0.19 1.52 10.20
CA VAL A 237 0.22 0.73 8.96
C VAL A 237 0.95 1.54 7.89
N ILE A 238 2.03 0.99 7.37
CA ILE A 238 2.77 1.60 6.26
C ILE A 238 2.32 0.96 4.95
N VAL A 239 2.02 1.80 3.97
CA VAL A 239 1.59 1.40 2.63
C VAL A 239 2.75 1.49 1.67
N VAL A 240 2.87 0.47 0.84
CA VAL A 240 3.79 0.42 -0.30
C VAL A 240 2.95 0.30 -1.56
N ALA A 241 3.18 1.18 -2.53
CA ALA A 241 2.77 0.96 -3.91
C ALA A 241 3.91 0.24 -4.62
N ALA A 242 3.71 -1.03 -4.95
CA ALA A 242 4.71 -1.89 -5.58
C ALA A 242 4.28 -2.24 -7.00
N CYS A 243 5.11 -1.88 -7.98
CA CYS A 243 4.89 -2.21 -9.38
C CYS A 243 5.64 -3.47 -9.80
N ASN A 244 5.13 -4.14 -10.83
CA ASN A 244 5.88 -5.18 -11.51
C ASN A 244 7.12 -4.58 -12.19
N LYS A 245 8.29 -5.07 -11.80
CA LYS A 245 9.59 -4.56 -12.26
C LYS A 245 9.79 -4.76 -13.77
N ALA A 246 9.36 -5.90 -14.31
CA ALA A 246 9.49 -6.20 -15.73
C ALA A 246 8.55 -5.32 -16.57
N TRP A 247 7.36 -5.03 -16.09
CA TRP A 247 6.45 -4.09 -16.76
C TRP A 247 7.04 -2.68 -16.77
N LEU A 248 7.53 -2.17 -15.63
CA LEU A 248 8.20 -0.86 -15.58
C LEU A 248 9.39 -0.78 -16.54
N ALA A 249 10.18 -1.85 -16.64
CA ALA A 249 11.35 -1.88 -17.52
C ALA A 249 10.98 -1.83 -19.02
N LYS A 250 9.78 -2.29 -19.40
CA LYS A 250 9.27 -2.23 -20.78
C LYS A 250 8.76 -0.83 -21.17
N LEU A 251 8.49 0.04 -20.21
CA LEU A 251 8.08 1.42 -20.51
C LEU A 251 9.25 2.20 -21.13
N PRO A 252 8.99 3.08 -22.11
CA PRO A 252 9.93 4.12 -22.50
C PRO A 252 10.48 4.87 -21.29
N ALA A 253 11.75 5.29 -21.34
CA ALA A 253 12.45 5.87 -20.20
C ALA A 253 11.72 7.09 -19.61
N ASP A 254 11.15 7.94 -20.47
CA ASP A 254 10.37 9.12 -20.09
C ASP A 254 9.08 8.75 -19.34
N LEU A 255 8.35 7.73 -19.80
CA LEU A 255 7.14 7.25 -19.13
C LEU A 255 7.46 6.57 -17.80
N ARG A 256 8.53 5.79 -17.74
CA ARG A 256 8.98 5.15 -16.50
C ARG A 256 9.37 6.19 -15.45
N ALA A 257 10.14 7.21 -15.82
CA ALA A 257 10.50 8.31 -14.93
C ALA A 257 9.25 9.07 -14.45
N MET A 258 8.35 9.40 -15.38
CA MET A 258 7.10 10.10 -15.08
C MET A 258 6.21 9.32 -14.09
N VAL A 259 6.05 8.00 -14.27
CA VAL A 259 5.28 7.14 -13.34
C VAL A 259 5.87 7.21 -11.92
N ALA A 260 7.20 7.12 -11.79
CA ALA A 260 7.87 7.22 -10.49
C ALA A 260 7.72 8.62 -9.86
N GLU A 261 7.86 9.67 -10.63
CA GLU A 261 7.66 11.06 -10.18
C GLU A 261 6.25 11.31 -9.69
N GLU A 262 5.23 10.89 -10.47
CA GLU A 262 3.82 11.12 -10.08
C GLU A 262 3.43 10.27 -8.86
N ALA A 263 3.97 9.07 -8.72
CA ALA A 263 3.78 8.27 -7.52
C ALA A 263 4.28 9.00 -6.27
N GLN A 264 5.42 9.67 -6.35
CA GLN A 264 5.99 10.44 -5.25
C GLN A 264 5.23 11.74 -5.00
N ARG A 265 4.86 12.48 -6.06
CA ARG A 265 4.11 13.74 -5.93
C ARG A 265 2.77 13.58 -5.26
N THR A 266 2.13 12.41 -5.42
CA THR A 266 0.84 12.12 -4.79
C THR A 266 0.94 11.75 -3.31
N GLU A 267 2.13 11.55 -2.73
CA GLU A 267 2.30 11.17 -1.32
C GLU A 267 1.90 12.29 -0.36
N ALA A 268 2.36 13.53 -0.57
CA ALA A 268 2.04 14.65 0.32
C ALA A 268 0.54 14.91 0.42
N PRO A 269 -0.21 15.12 -0.69
CA PRO A 269 -1.67 15.29 -0.61
C PRO A 269 -2.39 14.05 -0.06
N THR A 270 -1.85 12.84 -0.27
CA THR A 270 -2.39 11.61 0.31
C THR A 270 -2.25 11.58 1.83
N ASN A 271 -1.12 12.01 2.37
CA ASN A 271 -0.91 12.11 3.81
C ASN A 271 -1.82 13.17 4.45
N GLU A 272 -2.05 14.30 3.79
CA GLU A 272 -3.00 15.33 4.25
C GLU A 272 -4.44 14.79 4.26
N PHE A 273 -4.83 14.07 3.21
CA PHE A 273 -6.11 13.38 3.17
C PHE A 273 -6.21 12.36 4.29
N GLY A 274 -5.18 11.52 4.51
CA GLY A 274 -5.15 10.48 5.54
C GLY A 274 -5.36 11.01 6.95
N ALA A 275 -4.80 12.19 7.28
CA ALA A 275 -5.03 12.84 8.55
C ALA A 275 -6.52 13.21 8.77
N LYS A 276 -7.17 13.73 7.73
CA LYS A 276 -8.61 14.08 7.76
C LYS A 276 -9.49 12.82 7.76
N ASP A 277 -9.07 11.78 7.03
CA ASP A 277 -9.78 10.50 6.93
C ASP A 277 -9.86 9.78 8.29
N ILE A 278 -8.81 9.87 9.11
CA ILE A 278 -8.82 9.30 10.47
C ILE A 278 -9.96 9.92 11.30
N GLU A 279 -10.12 11.24 11.30
CA GLU A 279 -11.18 11.92 12.05
C GLU A 279 -12.57 11.66 11.45
N ALA A 280 -12.69 11.65 10.14
CA ALA A 280 -13.92 11.31 9.46
C ALA A 280 -14.35 9.86 9.76
N ALA A 281 -13.43 8.92 9.74
CA ALA A 281 -13.69 7.52 10.07
C ALA A 281 -14.16 7.32 11.52
N ARG A 282 -13.60 8.06 12.49
CA ARG A 282 -14.05 8.08 13.88
C ARG A 282 -15.49 8.56 14.00
N THR A 283 -15.82 9.64 13.30
CA THR A 283 -17.16 10.20 13.25
C THR A 283 -18.15 9.18 12.67
N VAL A 284 -17.84 8.59 11.52
CA VAL A 284 -18.66 7.55 10.88
C VAL A 284 -18.87 6.36 11.83
N TRP A 285 -17.79 5.92 12.51
CA TRP A 285 -17.84 4.81 13.46
C TRP A 285 -18.86 5.06 14.57
N THR A 286 -18.76 6.22 15.24
CA THR A 286 -19.64 6.57 16.37
C THR A 286 -21.09 6.83 15.94
N GLN A 287 -21.31 7.47 14.80
CA GLN A 287 -22.66 7.69 14.24
C GLN A 287 -23.39 6.38 13.89
N ASN A 288 -22.64 5.29 13.65
CA ASN A 288 -23.20 3.96 13.40
C ASN A 288 -23.22 3.08 14.66
N GLY A 289 -23.16 3.68 15.86
CA GLY A 289 -23.26 3.00 17.14
C GLY A 289 -21.99 2.28 17.58
N GLY A 290 -20.86 2.56 16.94
CA GLY A 290 -19.55 2.08 17.35
C GLY A 290 -19.03 2.87 18.56
N GLN A 291 -18.26 2.22 19.43
CA GLN A 291 -17.62 2.81 20.60
C GLN A 291 -16.11 2.87 20.38
N LEU A 292 -15.53 4.03 20.68
CA LEU A 292 -14.08 4.23 20.67
C LEU A 292 -13.57 4.02 22.10
N LEU A 293 -12.62 3.11 22.23
CA LEU A 293 -11.98 2.74 23.48
C LEU A 293 -10.47 3.04 23.41
N ALA A 294 -9.86 3.22 24.56
CA ALA A 294 -8.41 3.32 24.71
C ALA A 294 -7.97 2.43 25.89
N LEU A 295 -6.77 1.89 25.78
CA LEU A 295 -6.09 1.27 26.93
C LEU A 295 -5.68 2.37 27.91
N SER A 296 -5.54 2.03 29.19
CA SER A 296 -4.88 2.90 30.17
C SER A 296 -3.44 3.22 29.74
N GLU A 297 -2.83 4.28 30.28
CA GLU A 297 -1.41 4.58 30.03
C GLU A 297 -0.51 3.39 30.42
N GLN A 298 -0.82 2.74 31.55
CA GLN A 298 -0.10 1.55 32.02
C GLN A 298 -0.22 0.38 31.03
N ASP A 299 -1.43 0.06 30.58
CA ASP A 299 -1.66 -1.01 29.59
C ASP A 299 -1.06 -0.66 28.24
N SER A 300 -1.15 0.59 27.79
CA SER A 300 -0.52 1.07 26.58
C SER A 300 1.01 0.92 26.61
N ALA A 301 1.65 1.25 27.74
CA ALA A 301 3.08 1.07 27.93
C ALA A 301 3.44 -0.43 27.97
N ALA A 302 2.67 -1.25 28.66
CA ALA A 302 2.87 -2.68 28.74
C ALA A 302 2.67 -3.35 27.37
N PHE A 303 1.64 -2.94 26.62
CA PHE A 303 1.42 -3.39 25.23
C PHE A 303 2.64 -3.06 24.35
N SER A 304 3.08 -1.80 24.37
CA SER A 304 4.25 -1.35 23.59
C SER A 304 5.51 -2.15 23.94
N LYS A 305 5.70 -2.48 25.25
CA LYS A 305 6.81 -3.31 25.70
C LYS A 305 6.71 -4.73 25.13
N VAL A 306 5.55 -5.39 25.25
CA VAL A 306 5.34 -6.75 24.72
C VAL A 306 5.61 -6.80 23.23
N VAL A 307 5.09 -5.84 22.48
CA VAL A 307 5.26 -5.81 21.02
C VAL A 307 6.71 -5.51 20.65
N GLY A 308 7.35 -4.54 21.30
CA GLY A 308 8.75 -4.17 21.07
C GLY A 308 9.74 -5.29 21.40
N ASP A 309 9.59 -5.91 22.55
CA ASP A 309 10.44 -7.05 22.98
C ASP A 309 10.30 -8.23 22.01
N THR A 310 9.07 -8.48 21.54
CA THR A 310 8.78 -9.56 20.60
C THR A 310 9.39 -9.25 19.23
N ALA A 311 9.23 -8.01 18.74
CA ALA A 311 9.85 -7.59 17.50
C ALA A 311 11.38 -7.73 17.56
N GLY A 312 12.01 -7.27 18.62
CA GLY A 312 13.45 -7.42 18.81
C GLY A 312 13.94 -8.88 18.83
N ALA A 313 13.14 -9.81 19.40
CA ALA A 313 13.47 -11.23 19.36
C ALA A 313 13.39 -11.81 17.94
N ILE A 314 12.28 -11.55 17.24
CA ILE A 314 12.05 -12.02 15.86
C ILE A 314 13.11 -11.51 14.88
N LEU A 315 13.47 -10.23 14.99
CA LEU A 315 14.44 -9.61 14.08
C LEU A 315 15.84 -10.21 14.25
N ARG A 316 16.27 -10.50 15.50
CA ARG A 316 17.59 -11.12 15.77
C ARG A 316 17.75 -12.51 15.12
N GLU A 317 16.66 -13.22 14.89
CA GLU A 317 16.69 -14.55 14.22
C GLU A 317 16.87 -14.44 12.69
N LYS A 318 16.77 -13.23 12.12
CA LYS A 318 16.80 -12.98 10.68
C LYS A 318 17.87 -11.94 10.32
N PRO A 319 19.15 -12.31 10.12
CA PRO A 319 20.25 -11.34 9.96
C PRO A 319 20.02 -10.28 8.89
N ALA A 320 19.43 -10.64 7.74
CA ALA A 320 19.14 -9.68 6.67
C ALA A 320 18.06 -8.66 7.07
N VAL A 321 17.04 -9.09 7.82
CA VAL A 321 15.98 -8.21 8.34
C VAL A 321 16.52 -7.34 9.46
N GLN A 322 17.38 -7.90 10.34
CA GLN A 322 18.03 -7.15 11.42
C GLN A 322 18.90 -6.01 10.86
N ALA A 323 19.71 -6.28 9.85
CA ALA A 323 20.54 -5.25 9.22
C ALA A 323 19.70 -4.12 8.58
N GLU A 324 18.57 -4.48 7.96
CA GLU A 324 17.63 -3.52 7.40
C GLU A 324 16.92 -2.72 8.49
N PHE A 325 16.51 -3.37 9.57
CA PHE A 325 15.92 -2.72 10.74
C PHE A 325 16.85 -1.67 11.33
N GLU A 326 18.13 -1.98 11.51
CA GLU A 326 19.11 -1.03 12.06
C GLU A 326 19.28 0.21 11.16
N ARG A 327 19.28 0.03 9.84
CA ARG A 327 19.32 1.16 8.90
C ARG A 327 18.08 2.01 9.00
N TYR A 328 16.90 1.38 8.96
CA TYR A 328 15.63 2.06 9.05
C TYR A 328 15.45 2.78 10.41
N ALA A 329 15.78 2.13 11.50
CA ALA A 329 15.72 2.72 12.85
C ALA A 329 16.63 3.94 13.00
N ARG A 330 17.86 3.89 12.44
CA ARG A 330 18.73 5.08 12.40
C ARG A 330 18.11 6.23 11.60
N ALA A 331 17.49 5.93 10.46
CA ALA A 331 16.80 6.94 9.66
C ALA A 331 15.61 7.54 10.43
N CYS A 332 14.80 6.72 11.08
CA CYS A 332 13.71 7.20 11.94
C CYS A 332 14.25 8.12 13.05
N GLN A 333 15.34 7.74 13.70
CA GLN A 333 15.95 8.57 14.76
C GLN A 333 16.52 9.89 14.22
N LYS A 334 17.17 9.88 13.05
CA LYS A 334 17.71 11.07 12.37
C LYS A 334 16.63 12.11 12.07
N HIS A 335 15.43 11.67 11.73
CA HIS A 335 14.31 12.53 11.32
C HIS A 335 13.28 12.80 12.43
N LYS A 336 13.59 12.45 13.69
CA LYS A 336 12.83 12.94 14.85
C LYS A 336 12.89 14.46 14.91
N ALA A 337 11.76 15.09 15.24
CA ALA A 337 11.69 16.55 15.41
C ALA A 337 12.30 16.97 16.73
#